data_ea992c25fdeb46903cf9d38ace869645
#
_entry.id   ea992c25fdeb46903cf9d38ace869645
#
_cell.length_a   1.000
_cell.length_b   1.000
_cell.length_c   1.000
_cell.angle_alpha   90.00
_cell.angle_beta   90.00
_cell.angle_gamma   90.00
#
_symmetry.space_group_name_H-M   'P 1'
#
loop_
_entity.id
_entity.type
_entity.pdbx_description
1 polymer ?
#
loop_
_entity_poly.entity_id
_entity_poly.type
_entity_poly.pdbx_seq_one_letter_code
_entity_poly.pdbx_strand_id
1 'polypeptide(L)'
;MFNRFTERARKVIVYAKEEARRFNHDYIGTEHLLLGLIREGEGVASAVLQKLGLDLETIRLEVEKLVQPGPQTQVLGDIPFTPRSKKALELSAEEARALGHNYIGTEHLLLGLVKEGEGMAYRVLLNLGLDLGKLRNEVMELLGSGIPGYGAQEPVKTGKTPAIDAYGRNLNKYARDGKLDPVIGRKNEIERVIQILSRRTKNNPVLLGEAGIGKT
;
A
#
# COMPACT_ATOMS: atom_id res chain seq x y z
N MET A 1 -2.70 -13.44 7.19
CA MET A 1 -2.14 -13.08 5.87
C MET A 1 -2.30 -11.59 5.57
N PHE A 2 -3.46 -10.98 5.82
CA PHE A 2 -3.78 -9.60 5.41
C PHE A 2 -3.38 -8.48 6.37
N ASN A 3 -2.68 -8.76 7.47
CA ASN A 3 -2.30 -7.75 8.48
C ASN A 3 -1.33 -6.67 7.95
N ARG A 4 -0.58 -6.98 6.90
CA ARG A 4 0.38 -6.06 6.26
C ARG A 4 -0.22 -5.33 5.05
N PHE A 5 -1.47 -5.60 4.70
CA PHE A 5 -2.12 -4.95 3.57
C PHE A 5 -2.55 -3.55 3.95
N THR A 6 -2.31 -2.60 3.04
CA THR A 6 -2.88 -1.26 3.14
C THR A 6 -4.40 -1.33 3.10
N GLU A 7 -5.08 -0.25 3.50
CA GLU A 7 -6.54 -0.18 3.42
C GLU A 7 -7.04 -0.39 1.98
N ARG A 8 -6.37 0.23 1.01
CA ARG A 8 -6.69 0.06 -0.43
C ARG A 8 -6.48 -1.38 -0.89
N ALA A 9 -5.37 -2.01 -0.52
CA ALA A 9 -5.13 -3.42 -0.85
C ALA A 9 -6.16 -4.37 -0.23
N ARG A 10 -6.68 -4.05 0.97
CA ARG A 10 -7.80 -4.80 1.57
C ARG A 10 -9.09 -4.61 0.78
N LYS A 11 -9.38 -3.38 0.32
CA LYS A 11 -10.53 -3.12 -0.58
C LYS A 11 -10.45 -3.93 -1.86
N VAL A 12 -9.27 -4.07 -2.45
CA VAL A 12 -9.06 -4.95 -3.63
C VAL A 12 -9.52 -6.38 -3.35
N ILE A 13 -9.19 -6.93 -2.18
CA ILE A 13 -9.62 -8.29 -1.81
C ILE A 13 -11.14 -8.39 -1.67
N VAL A 14 -11.76 -7.36 -1.09
CA VAL A 14 -13.23 -7.29 -0.97
C VAL A 14 -13.87 -7.24 -2.35
N TYR A 15 -13.39 -6.35 -3.23
CA TYR A 15 -13.89 -6.23 -4.59
C TYR A 15 -13.66 -7.49 -5.42
N ALA A 16 -12.51 -8.16 -5.25
CA ALA A 16 -12.26 -9.45 -5.91
C ALA A 16 -13.29 -10.52 -5.53
N LYS A 17 -13.70 -10.57 -4.24
CA LYS A 17 -14.78 -11.46 -3.79
C LYS A 17 -16.13 -11.11 -4.43
N GLU A 18 -16.43 -9.81 -4.52
CA GLU A 18 -17.68 -9.33 -5.16
C GLU A 18 -17.70 -9.63 -6.67
N GLU A 19 -16.57 -9.44 -7.36
CA GLU A 19 -16.45 -9.77 -8.78
C GLU A 19 -16.58 -11.29 -9.02
N ALA A 20 -15.98 -12.13 -8.17
CA ALA A 20 -16.18 -13.58 -8.25
C ALA A 20 -17.66 -13.97 -8.13
N ARG A 21 -18.38 -13.35 -7.18
CA ARG A 21 -19.85 -13.55 -7.06
C ARG A 21 -20.63 -13.06 -8.27
N ARG A 22 -20.23 -11.92 -8.85
CA ARG A 22 -20.85 -11.36 -10.07
C ARG A 22 -20.74 -12.31 -11.25
N PHE A 23 -19.62 -13.03 -11.35
CA PHE A 23 -19.40 -14.07 -12.36
C PHE A 23 -19.97 -15.43 -11.97
N ASN A 24 -20.65 -15.58 -10.83
CA ASN A 24 -21.13 -16.86 -10.28
C ASN A 24 -20.00 -17.89 -10.10
N HIS A 25 -18.80 -17.44 -9.74
CA HIS A 25 -17.66 -18.32 -9.45
C HIS A 25 -17.61 -18.69 -7.96
N ASP A 26 -17.29 -19.93 -7.68
CA ASP A 26 -17.05 -20.47 -6.34
C ASP A 26 -15.59 -20.38 -5.90
N TYR A 27 -14.78 -19.61 -6.65
CA TYR A 27 -13.37 -19.37 -6.37
C TYR A 27 -12.98 -17.91 -6.67
N ILE A 28 -11.88 -17.46 -6.03
CA ILE A 28 -11.26 -16.16 -6.35
C ILE A 28 -10.00 -16.43 -7.18
N GLY A 29 -10.09 -16.20 -8.49
CA GLY A 29 -8.99 -16.31 -9.45
C GLY A 29 -8.15 -15.04 -9.54
N THR A 30 -7.07 -15.09 -10.31
CA THR A 30 -6.21 -13.92 -10.59
C THR A 30 -6.96 -12.82 -11.35
N GLU A 31 -7.91 -13.19 -12.22
CA GLU A 31 -8.83 -12.29 -12.92
C GLU A 31 -9.66 -11.46 -11.95
N HIS A 32 -10.17 -12.06 -10.89
CA HIS A 32 -10.96 -11.34 -9.89
C HIS A 32 -10.08 -10.38 -9.07
N LEU A 33 -8.84 -10.75 -8.78
CA LEU A 33 -7.87 -9.84 -8.15
C LEU A 33 -7.55 -8.65 -9.05
N LEU A 34 -7.40 -8.86 -10.36
CA LEU A 34 -7.20 -7.80 -11.33
C LEU A 34 -8.43 -6.88 -11.41
N LEU A 35 -9.63 -7.45 -11.50
CA LEU A 35 -10.88 -6.67 -11.46
C LEU A 35 -11.02 -5.86 -10.17
N GLY A 36 -10.65 -6.45 -9.03
CA GLY A 36 -10.63 -5.74 -7.76
C GLY A 36 -9.65 -4.56 -7.75
N LEU A 37 -8.47 -4.71 -8.36
CA LEU A 37 -7.47 -3.64 -8.51
C LEU A 37 -8.00 -2.48 -9.36
N ILE A 38 -8.56 -2.76 -10.52
CA ILE A 38 -9.09 -1.70 -11.41
C ILE A 38 -10.34 -1.04 -10.82
N ARG A 39 -11.15 -1.77 -10.07
CA ARG A 39 -12.34 -1.23 -9.40
C ARG A 39 -11.98 -0.31 -8.21
N GLU A 40 -10.90 -0.60 -7.51
CA GLU A 40 -10.36 0.31 -6.48
C GLU A 40 -9.97 1.65 -7.10
N GLY A 41 -9.34 1.63 -8.26
CA GLY A 41 -9.21 2.75 -9.19
C GLY A 41 -8.28 3.89 -8.77
N GLU A 42 -8.02 4.07 -7.49
CA GLU A 42 -7.26 5.20 -6.93
C GLU A 42 -5.87 4.83 -6.40
N GLY A 43 -5.48 3.55 -6.48
CA GLY A 43 -4.18 3.06 -6.01
C GLY A 43 -3.05 3.28 -7.01
N VAL A 44 -1.80 3.09 -6.55
CA VAL A 44 -0.60 3.14 -7.40
C VAL A 44 -0.72 2.19 -8.60
N ALA A 45 -1.32 1.01 -8.42
CA ALA A 45 -1.53 0.06 -9.52
C ALA A 45 -2.31 0.67 -10.67
N SER A 46 -3.43 1.34 -10.39
CA SER A 46 -4.26 2.00 -11.40
C SER A 46 -3.52 3.13 -12.10
N ALA A 47 -2.79 3.95 -11.34
CA ALA A 47 -1.97 5.02 -11.91
C ALA A 47 -0.88 4.51 -12.84
N VAL A 48 -0.20 3.41 -12.46
CA VAL A 48 0.82 2.76 -13.30
C VAL A 48 0.22 2.22 -14.59
N LEU A 49 -0.91 1.50 -14.50
CA LEU A 49 -1.58 0.94 -15.69
C LEU A 49 -1.98 2.05 -16.66
N GLN A 50 -2.57 3.14 -16.17
CA GLN A 50 -2.95 4.30 -16.99
C GLN A 50 -1.71 4.99 -17.60
N LYS A 51 -0.63 5.17 -16.84
CA LYS A 51 0.63 5.76 -17.34
C LYS A 51 1.25 4.90 -18.45
N LEU A 52 1.08 3.58 -18.38
CA LEU A 52 1.49 2.63 -19.42
C LEU A 52 0.49 2.54 -20.60
N GLY A 53 -0.52 3.40 -20.63
CA GLY A 53 -1.49 3.49 -21.72
C GLY A 53 -2.64 2.49 -21.64
N LEU A 54 -2.81 1.80 -20.50
CA LEU A 54 -3.91 0.86 -20.29
C LEU A 54 -5.07 1.56 -19.57
N ASP A 55 -6.16 1.74 -20.28
CA ASP A 55 -7.41 2.20 -19.68
C ASP A 55 -8.06 1.10 -18.82
N LEU A 56 -8.53 1.47 -17.62
CA LEU A 56 -9.08 0.51 -16.65
C LEU A 56 -10.36 -0.17 -17.18
N GLU A 57 -11.16 0.54 -17.94
CA GLU A 57 -12.37 -0.02 -18.55
C GLU A 57 -12.02 -1.01 -19.66
N THR A 58 -10.99 -0.74 -20.44
CA THR A 58 -10.47 -1.66 -21.45
C THR A 58 -9.99 -2.97 -20.81
N ILE A 59 -9.30 -2.90 -19.67
CA ILE A 59 -8.88 -4.09 -18.92
C ILE A 59 -10.11 -4.89 -18.46
N ARG A 60 -11.14 -4.21 -17.93
CA ARG A 60 -12.39 -4.85 -17.51
C ARG A 60 -13.04 -5.61 -18.68
N LEU A 61 -13.21 -4.96 -19.81
CA LEU A 61 -13.81 -5.55 -21.00
C LEU A 61 -13.02 -6.77 -21.51
N GLU A 62 -11.69 -6.72 -21.46
CA GLU A 62 -10.87 -7.84 -21.88
C GLU A 62 -10.99 -9.03 -20.91
N VAL A 63 -11.07 -8.77 -19.59
CA VAL A 63 -11.38 -9.83 -18.62
C VAL A 63 -12.74 -10.45 -18.92
N GLU A 64 -13.78 -9.63 -19.13
CA GLU A 64 -15.15 -10.10 -19.40
C GLU A 64 -15.28 -10.92 -20.69
N LYS A 65 -14.44 -10.68 -21.69
CA LYS A 65 -14.37 -11.50 -22.90
C LYS A 65 -13.78 -12.90 -22.65
N LEU A 66 -12.78 -12.98 -21.77
CA LEU A 66 -12.01 -14.20 -21.55
C LEU A 66 -12.57 -15.07 -20.42
N VAL A 67 -13.30 -14.47 -19.49
CA VAL A 67 -13.88 -15.15 -18.33
C VAL A 67 -15.33 -15.50 -18.60
N GLN A 68 -15.63 -16.81 -18.59
CA GLN A 68 -17.00 -17.28 -18.74
C GLN A 68 -17.70 -17.30 -17.38
N PRO A 69 -18.95 -16.83 -17.29
CA PRO A 69 -19.73 -16.94 -16.05
C PRO A 69 -19.90 -18.40 -15.62
N GLY A 70 -19.82 -18.63 -14.34
CA GLY A 70 -20.12 -19.93 -13.74
C GLY A 70 -21.62 -20.25 -13.72
N PRO A 71 -22.01 -21.47 -13.31
CA PRO A 71 -23.40 -21.85 -13.19
C PRO A 71 -24.12 -20.96 -12.17
N GLN A 72 -25.42 -20.68 -12.42
CA GLN A 72 -26.25 -19.85 -11.53
C GLN A 72 -26.57 -20.54 -10.19
N THR A 73 -25.56 -21.00 -9.49
CA THR A 73 -25.67 -21.52 -8.14
C THR A 73 -25.25 -20.45 -7.14
N GLN A 74 -26.11 -20.17 -6.16
CA GLN A 74 -25.74 -19.26 -5.07
C GLN A 74 -24.61 -19.89 -4.26
N VAL A 75 -23.43 -19.29 -4.35
CA VAL A 75 -22.30 -19.65 -3.48
C VAL A 75 -22.57 -19.09 -2.09
N LEU A 76 -23.05 -19.95 -1.19
CA LEU A 76 -23.22 -19.63 0.21
C LEU A 76 -21.89 -19.79 0.95
N GLY A 77 -21.37 -18.71 1.52
CA GLY A 77 -20.16 -18.75 2.34
C GLY A 77 -18.96 -18.00 1.79
N ASP A 78 -17.80 -18.26 2.41
CA ASP A 78 -16.52 -17.68 1.98
C ASP A 78 -15.99 -18.39 0.72
N ILE A 79 -15.69 -17.59 -0.29
CA ILE A 79 -15.15 -18.09 -1.56
C ILE A 79 -13.63 -18.25 -1.43
N PRO A 80 -13.06 -19.46 -1.70
CA PRO A 80 -11.63 -19.71 -1.57
C PRO A 80 -10.82 -19.09 -2.71
N PHE A 81 -9.58 -18.74 -2.43
CA PHE A 81 -8.61 -18.38 -3.44
C PHE A 81 -8.09 -19.59 -4.21
N THR A 82 -7.95 -19.47 -5.53
CA THR A 82 -7.27 -20.48 -6.32
C THR A 82 -5.79 -20.62 -5.92
N PRO A 83 -5.12 -21.72 -6.22
CA PRO A 83 -3.68 -21.86 -5.98
C PRO A 83 -2.86 -20.73 -6.64
N ARG A 84 -3.21 -20.31 -7.85
CA ARG A 84 -2.56 -19.19 -8.56
C ARG A 84 -2.79 -17.85 -7.87
N SER A 85 -4.00 -17.57 -7.41
CA SER A 85 -4.28 -16.34 -6.66
C SER A 85 -3.50 -16.30 -5.35
N LYS A 86 -3.42 -17.43 -4.63
CA LYS A 86 -2.57 -17.53 -3.43
C LYS A 86 -1.11 -17.25 -3.76
N LYS A 87 -0.61 -17.85 -4.83
CA LYS A 87 0.76 -17.62 -5.31
C LYS A 87 1.01 -16.15 -5.66
N ALA A 88 0.08 -15.49 -6.37
CA ALA A 88 0.17 -14.06 -6.68
C ALA A 88 0.22 -13.19 -5.41
N LEU A 89 -0.58 -13.53 -4.38
CA LEU A 89 -0.55 -12.83 -3.08
C LEU A 89 0.76 -13.06 -2.32
N GLU A 90 1.33 -14.26 -2.37
CA GLU A 90 2.67 -14.55 -1.81
C GLU A 90 3.75 -13.75 -2.53
N LEU A 91 3.73 -13.74 -3.86
CA LEU A 91 4.65 -12.95 -4.69
C LEU A 91 4.51 -11.45 -4.43
N SER A 92 3.29 -10.95 -4.17
CA SER A 92 3.06 -9.56 -3.75
C SER A 92 3.80 -9.22 -2.45
N ALA A 93 3.80 -10.15 -1.49
CA ALA A 93 4.56 -9.98 -0.25
C ALA A 93 6.08 -10.04 -0.46
N GLU A 94 6.56 -10.85 -1.41
CA GLU A 94 7.97 -10.89 -1.80
C GLU A 94 8.39 -9.58 -2.48
N GLU A 95 7.58 -9.05 -3.42
CA GLU A 95 7.85 -7.78 -4.09
C GLU A 95 7.89 -6.61 -3.09
N ALA A 96 6.97 -6.58 -2.12
CA ALA A 96 7.00 -5.58 -1.05
C ALA A 96 8.33 -5.63 -0.26
N ARG A 97 8.80 -6.83 0.09
CA ARG A 97 10.10 -6.99 0.78
C ARG A 97 11.27 -6.58 -0.10
N ALA A 98 11.25 -6.96 -1.39
CA ALA A 98 12.31 -6.59 -2.34
C ALA A 98 12.41 -5.08 -2.56
N LEU A 99 11.29 -4.36 -2.43
CA LEU A 99 11.22 -2.90 -2.49
C LEU A 99 11.50 -2.24 -1.11
N GLY A 100 11.78 -3.02 -0.07
CA GLY A 100 12.05 -2.51 1.28
C GLY A 100 10.80 -2.03 2.03
N HIS A 101 9.60 -2.43 1.59
CA HIS A 101 8.35 -2.02 2.20
C HIS A 101 7.88 -3.01 3.28
N ASN A 102 7.39 -2.49 4.40
CA ASN A 102 6.80 -3.29 5.48
C ASN A 102 5.28 -3.51 5.30
N TYR A 103 4.68 -2.95 4.26
CA TYR A 103 3.27 -3.04 3.90
C TYR A 103 3.11 -3.64 2.49
N ILE A 104 1.89 -4.10 2.16
CA ILE A 104 1.51 -4.59 0.84
C ILE A 104 0.42 -3.65 0.29
N GLY A 105 0.79 -2.83 -0.70
CA GLY A 105 -0.10 -1.92 -1.40
C GLY A 105 -0.63 -2.51 -2.71
N THR A 106 -1.43 -1.73 -3.44
CA THR A 106 -2.00 -2.11 -4.74
C THR A 106 -0.92 -2.38 -5.78
N GLU A 107 0.17 -1.62 -5.76
CA GLU A 107 1.36 -1.80 -6.60
C GLU A 107 2.00 -3.19 -6.43
N HIS A 108 2.10 -3.65 -5.18
CA HIS A 108 2.65 -4.96 -4.90
C HIS A 108 1.72 -6.08 -5.37
N LEU A 109 0.39 -5.86 -5.27
CA LEU A 109 -0.60 -6.79 -5.80
C LEU A 109 -0.48 -6.91 -7.32
N LEU A 110 -0.32 -5.79 -8.03
CA LEU A 110 -0.12 -5.76 -9.47
C LEU A 110 1.17 -6.49 -9.86
N LEU A 111 2.29 -6.17 -9.19
CA LEU A 111 3.56 -6.85 -9.42
C LEU A 111 3.48 -8.36 -9.16
N GLY A 112 2.78 -8.78 -8.10
CA GLY A 112 2.57 -10.19 -7.77
C GLY A 112 1.74 -10.93 -8.81
N LEU A 113 0.68 -10.31 -9.35
CA LEU A 113 -0.13 -10.87 -10.43
C LEU A 113 0.67 -11.06 -11.72
N VAL A 114 1.53 -10.09 -12.05
CA VAL A 114 2.38 -10.16 -13.23
C VAL A 114 3.50 -11.18 -13.05
N LYS A 115 4.11 -11.24 -11.87
CA LYS A 115 5.20 -12.18 -11.56
C LYS A 115 4.73 -13.64 -11.50
N GLU A 116 3.46 -13.89 -11.17
CA GLU A 116 2.86 -15.22 -11.21
C GLU A 116 2.93 -15.83 -12.61
N GLY A 117 2.73 -15.02 -13.65
CA GLY A 117 3.15 -15.30 -15.03
C GLY A 117 2.27 -16.22 -15.85
N GLU A 118 1.28 -16.91 -15.27
CA GLU A 118 0.45 -17.91 -15.95
C GLU A 118 -1.06 -17.70 -15.76
N GLY A 119 -1.45 -16.87 -14.79
CA GLY A 119 -2.84 -16.61 -14.46
C GLY A 119 -3.59 -15.80 -15.52
N MET A 120 -4.92 -15.77 -15.40
CA MET A 120 -5.77 -15.01 -16.33
C MET A 120 -5.43 -13.52 -16.31
N ALA A 121 -5.14 -12.94 -15.14
CA ALA A 121 -4.71 -11.55 -15.02
C ALA A 121 -3.48 -11.24 -15.89
N TYR A 122 -2.47 -12.10 -15.83
CA TYR A 122 -1.26 -11.95 -16.63
C TYR A 122 -1.57 -12.00 -18.13
N ARG A 123 -2.39 -12.95 -18.57
CA ARG A 123 -2.79 -13.09 -19.98
C ARG A 123 -3.55 -11.88 -20.50
N VAL A 124 -4.49 -11.35 -19.72
CA VAL A 124 -5.25 -10.14 -20.06
C VAL A 124 -4.29 -8.95 -20.26
N LEU A 125 -3.37 -8.72 -19.32
CA LEU A 125 -2.43 -7.62 -19.40
C LEU A 125 -1.47 -7.75 -20.58
N LEU A 126 -1.03 -8.97 -20.91
CA LEU A 126 -0.22 -9.24 -22.11
C LEU A 126 -0.99 -8.99 -23.40
N ASN A 127 -2.24 -9.46 -23.48
CA ASN A 127 -3.10 -9.25 -24.68
C ASN A 127 -3.31 -7.76 -24.96
N LEU A 128 -3.35 -6.95 -23.91
CA LEU A 128 -3.46 -5.49 -24.00
C LEU A 128 -2.12 -4.80 -24.26
N GLY A 129 -1.04 -5.55 -24.48
CA GLY A 129 0.29 -5.02 -24.83
C GLY A 129 1.08 -4.48 -23.66
N LEU A 130 0.79 -4.89 -22.42
CA LEU A 130 1.57 -4.46 -21.26
C LEU A 130 3.04 -4.89 -21.40
N ASP A 131 3.92 -3.91 -21.36
CA ASP A 131 5.36 -4.14 -21.27
C ASP A 131 5.76 -4.40 -19.80
N LEU A 132 5.98 -5.67 -19.49
CA LEU A 132 6.30 -6.12 -18.13
C LEU A 132 7.64 -5.56 -17.62
N GLY A 133 8.59 -5.30 -18.52
CA GLY A 133 9.87 -4.68 -18.17
C GLY A 133 9.68 -3.23 -17.72
N LYS A 134 8.78 -2.51 -18.36
CA LYS A 134 8.44 -1.14 -17.99
C LYS A 134 7.59 -1.05 -16.73
N LEU A 135 6.71 -2.02 -16.49
CA LEU A 135 5.82 -2.00 -15.34
C LEU A 135 6.56 -1.79 -14.01
N ARG A 136 7.62 -2.57 -13.76
CA ARG A 136 8.39 -2.46 -12.53
C ARG A 136 9.06 -1.11 -12.38
N ASN A 137 9.63 -0.58 -13.47
CA ASN A 137 10.29 0.72 -13.48
C ASN A 137 9.29 1.84 -13.21
N GLU A 138 8.10 1.78 -13.79
CA GLU A 138 7.03 2.75 -13.55
C GLU A 138 6.52 2.72 -12.09
N VAL A 139 6.37 1.52 -11.52
CA VAL A 139 6.06 1.38 -10.09
C VAL A 139 7.14 2.06 -9.23
N MET A 140 8.42 1.80 -9.52
CA MET A 140 9.55 2.39 -8.79
C MET A 140 9.59 3.92 -8.95
N GLU A 141 9.34 4.43 -10.14
CA GLU A 141 9.29 5.87 -10.42
C GLU A 141 8.16 6.55 -9.65
N LEU A 142 6.94 6.00 -9.69
CA LEU A 142 5.80 6.55 -8.97
C LEU A 142 5.98 6.51 -7.44
N LEU A 143 6.59 5.45 -6.91
CA LEU A 143 6.92 5.35 -5.49
C LEU A 143 8.05 6.30 -5.09
N GLY A 144 9.04 6.51 -5.98
CA GLY A 144 10.16 7.43 -5.76
C GLY A 144 9.83 8.91 -5.96
N SER A 145 8.84 9.23 -6.79
CA SER A 145 8.45 10.62 -7.09
C SER A 145 7.63 11.31 -6.00
N GLY A 146 7.22 10.58 -4.95
CA GLY A 146 6.50 11.15 -3.81
C GLY A 146 5.19 11.84 -4.18
N ILE A 147 4.39 11.26 -5.08
CA ILE A 147 3.10 11.84 -5.47
C ILE A 147 2.17 11.83 -4.26
N PRO A 148 1.70 13.01 -3.80
CA PRO A 148 0.76 13.09 -2.66
C PRO A 148 -0.54 12.36 -3.00
N GLY A 149 -0.91 11.37 -2.18
CA GLY A 149 -2.14 10.59 -2.34
C GLY A 149 -1.98 9.18 -2.92
N TYR A 150 -0.83 8.84 -3.49
CA TYR A 150 -0.51 7.50 -3.99
C TYR A 150 0.64 6.91 -3.20
N GLY A 151 0.35 6.09 -2.32
CA GLY A 151 1.36 5.36 -1.57
C GLY A 151 1.08 5.38 -0.09
N ALA A 152 1.21 4.26 0.40
CA ALA A 152 1.56 3.83 1.73
C ALA A 152 1.56 4.90 2.80
N GLN A 153 1.02 4.54 3.89
CA GLN A 153 1.62 4.94 5.16
C GLN A 153 3.10 4.57 5.10
N GLU A 154 3.95 5.57 4.85
CA GLU A 154 5.39 5.44 4.79
C GLU A 154 5.96 4.82 6.07
N PRO A 155 7.07 4.06 5.96
CA PRO A 155 8.08 4.17 6.98
C PRO A 155 8.56 5.61 6.91
N VAL A 156 8.42 6.33 8.02
CA VAL A 156 8.82 7.72 8.18
C VAL A 156 10.22 7.96 7.59
N LYS A 157 10.29 8.21 6.28
CA LYS A 157 11.33 9.04 5.69
C LYS A 157 10.73 10.45 5.70
N THR A 158 11.31 11.29 6.52
CA THR A 158 11.13 12.72 6.62
C THR A 158 10.86 13.35 5.24
N GLY A 159 9.60 13.41 4.81
CA GLY A 159 9.22 13.93 3.52
C GLY A 159 7.87 14.60 3.56
N LYS A 160 7.89 15.91 3.63
CA LYS A 160 6.85 16.89 3.25
C LYS A 160 5.44 16.53 3.74
N THR A 161 5.17 16.95 4.95
CA THR A 161 3.83 17.17 5.49
C THR A 161 3.46 18.65 5.23
N PRO A 162 2.88 19.03 4.06
CA PRO A 162 2.73 20.44 3.69
C PRO A 162 1.94 21.25 4.72
N ALA A 163 0.93 20.65 5.34
CA ALA A 163 0.16 21.29 6.39
C ALA A 163 0.95 21.41 7.71
N ILE A 164 1.73 20.39 8.09
CA ILE A 164 2.57 20.47 9.27
C ILE A 164 3.79 21.38 9.00
N ASP A 165 4.38 21.31 7.79
CA ASP A 165 5.50 22.15 7.41
C ASP A 165 5.12 23.64 7.28
N ALA A 166 3.86 23.94 6.93
CA ALA A 166 3.34 25.31 6.87
C ALA A 166 3.10 25.93 8.25
N TYR A 167 2.70 25.13 9.24
CA TYR A 167 2.30 25.62 10.57
C TYR A 167 3.15 25.05 11.70
N GLY A 168 3.93 23.99 11.46
CA GLY A 168 4.78 23.31 12.43
C GLY A 168 6.26 23.63 12.27
N ARG A 169 7.04 23.35 13.33
CA ARG A 169 8.51 23.43 13.31
C ARG A 169 9.10 22.05 13.46
N ASN A 170 9.99 21.65 12.55
CA ASN A 170 10.71 20.39 12.65
C ASN A 170 11.85 20.53 13.67
N LEU A 171 11.59 20.16 14.93
CA LEU A 171 12.55 20.30 16.02
C LEU A 171 13.81 19.45 15.80
N ASN A 172 13.71 18.29 15.15
CA ASN A 172 14.87 17.46 14.83
C ASN A 172 15.83 18.17 13.84
N LYS A 173 15.27 18.90 12.87
CA LYS A 173 16.08 19.73 11.95
C LYS A 173 16.73 20.90 12.69
N TYR A 174 15.98 21.60 13.55
CA TYR A 174 16.50 22.69 14.36
C TYR A 174 17.63 22.21 15.29
N ALA A 175 17.50 21.02 15.89
CA ALA A 175 18.56 20.44 16.72
C ALA A 175 19.84 20.15 15.93
N ARG A 176 19.70 19.57 14.72
CA ARG A 176 20.86 19.28 13.84
C ARG A 176 21.54 20.55 13.34
N ASP A 177 20.75 21.58 13.07
CA ASP A 177 21.23 22.89 12.61
C ASP A 177 21.77 23.77 13.76
N GLY A 178 21.77 23.26 15.02
CA GLY A 178 22.23 24.00 16.20
C GLY A 178 21.37 25.22 16.56
N LYS A 179 20.10 25.24 16.12
CA LYS A 179 19.16 26.38 16.29
C LYS A 179 18.26 26.27 17.52
N LEU A 180 18.46 25.22 18.35
CA LEU A 180 17.76 25.09 19.62
C LEU A 180 18.56 25.76 20.73
N ASP A 181 17.85 26.34 21.68
CA ASP A 181 18.46 26.93 22.86
C ASP A 181 19.15 25.84 23.72
N PRO A 182 20.28 26.15 24.34
CA PRO A 182 20.99 25.20 25.20
C PRO A 182 20.15 24.87 26.42
N VAL A 183 20.03 23.57 26.73
CA VAL A 183 19.33 23.10 27.92
C VAL A 183 20.30 23.06 29.09
N ILE A 184 19.99 23.82 30.13
CA ILE A 184 20.82 23.92 31.34
C ILE A 184 20.07 23.29 32.52
N GLY A 185 20.72 22.36 33.25
CA GLY A 185 20.26 21.84 34.54
C GLY A 185 19.07 20.85 34.49
N ARG A 186 18.67 20.30 33.34
CA ARG A 186 17.51 19.38 33.18
C ARG A 186 17.92 17.95 32.77
N LYS A 187 19.09 17.51 33.09
CA LYS A 187 19.64 16.21 32.65
C LYS A 187 18.77 15.04 33.07
N ASN A 188 18.32 15.00 34.32
CA ASN A 188 17.53 13.89 34.86
C ASN A 188 16.14 13.77 34.20
N GLU A 189 15.49 14.90 33.96
CA GLU A 189 14.17 14.97 33.30
C GLU A 189 14.26 14.50 31.84
N ILE A 190 15.31 14.94 31.13
CA ILE A 190 15.59 14.52 29.76
C ILE A 190 15.85 13.02 29.69
N GLU A 191 16.71 12.48 30.52
CA GLU A 191 16.97 11.03 30.59
C GLU A 191 15.69 10.25 30.88
N ARG A 192 14.84 10.75 31.77
CA ARG A 192 13.55 10.13 32.07
C ARG A 192 12.60 10.15 30.89
N VAL A 193 12.51 11.24 30.15
CA VAL A 193 11.71 11.35 28.90
C VAL A 193 12.20 10.36 27.87
N ILE A 194 13.52 10.28 27.63
CA ILE A 194 14.12 9.33 26.70
C ILE A 194 13.80 7.88 27.10
N GLN A 195 13.92 7.53 28.38
CA GLN A 195 13.57 6.21 28.88
C GLN A 195 12.10 5.85 28.63
N ILE A 196 11.17 6.82 28.80
CA ILE A 196 9.74 6.60 28.54
C ILE A 196 9.48 6.43 27.04
N LEU A 197 10.05 7.27 26.20
CA LEU A 197 9.93 7.20 24.75
C LEU A 197 10.50 5.90 24.17
N SER A 198 11.52 5.31 24.81
CA SER A 198 12.14 4.06 24.37
C SER A 198 11.36 2.79 24.75
N ARG A 199 10.24 2.90 25.47
CA ARG A 199 9.41 1.75 25.85
C ARG A 199 8.61 1.24 24.62
N ARG A 200 8.37 -0.07 24.57
CA ARG A 200 7.52 -0.69 23.54
C ARG A 200 6.04 -0.29 23.65
N THR A 201 5.57 -0.02 24.87
CA THR A 201 4.19 0.38 25.19
C THR A 201 4.22 1.46 26.26
N LYS A 202 3.15 2.27 26.37
CA LYS A 202 3.05 3.39 27.33
C LYS A 202 4.22 4.37 27.22
N ASN A 203 4.55 4.73 25.99
CA ASN A 203 5.71 5.58 25.62
C ASN A 203 5.36 7.07 25.46
N ASN A 204 4.25 7.52 26.05
CA ASN A 204 3.83 8.93 26.00
C ASN A 204 4.24 9.63 27.30
N PRO A 205 5.34 10.40 27.34
CA PRO A 205 5.71 11.19 28.51
C PRO A 205 4.81 12.41 28.66
N VAL A 206 4.45 12.74 29.91
CA VAL A 206 3.72 13.96 30.25
C VAL A 206 4.61 14.81 31.15
N LEU A 207 4.85 16.07 30.74
CA LEU A 207 5.60 17.05 31.51
C LEU A 207 4.63 17.92 32.31
N LEU A 208 4.69 17.83 33.63
CA LEU A 208 3.88 18.63 34.55
C LEU A 208 4.72 19.71 35.21
N GLY A 209 4.15 20.89 35.40
CA GLY A 209 4.81 21.97 36.09
C GLY A 209 4.13 23.33 35.82
N GLU A 210 4.48 24.34 36.57
CA GLU A 210 3.97 25.72 36.45
C GLU A 210 4.41 26.40 35.14
N ALA A 211 3.74 27.51 34.79
CA ALA A 211 4.14 28.29 33.62
C ALA A 211 5.55 28.87 33.79
N GLY A 212 6.35 28.86 32.72
CA GLY A 212 7.69 29.45 32.71
C GLY A 212 8.82 28.59 33.26
N ILE A 213 8.60 27.37 33.73
CA ILE A 213 9.64 26.51 34.27
C ILE A 213 10.47 25.74 33.21
N GLY A 214 10.29 26.05 31.93
CA GLY A 214 11.08 25.44 30.85
C GLY A 214 10.61 24.04 30.45
N LYS A 215 9.31 23.80 30.33
CA LYS A 215 8.76 22.53 29.82
C LYS A 215 8.98 22.36 28.32
N THR A 216 9.00 23.43 27.59
CA THR A 216 9.21 23.53 26.14
C THR A 216 10.65 23.79 25.83
#